data_8cd29b5066c2a6d6c48f62d2aa8e06c8
#
_entry.id   8cd29b5066c2a6d6c48f62d2aa8e06c8
#
_cell.length_a   1.000
_cell.length_b   1.000
_cell.length_c   1.000
_cell.angle_alpha   90.00
_cell.angle_beta   90.00
_cell.angle_gamma   90.00
#
_symmetry.space_group_name_H-M   'P 1'
#
loop_
_entity.id
_entity.type
_entity.pdbx_description
1 polymer ?
#
loop_
_entity_poly.entity_id
_entity_poly.type
_entity_poly.pdbx_seq_one_letter_code
_entity_poly.pdbx_strand_id
1 'polypeptide(L)'
;MGKTKYNNDEYKDLIIEFFGDLFYSSVSYGTKIQKIRQYTEIILRRLLEYACDNKLEIGNENTLKKLDKKGFKEPLLRDSLEKIRITGNERTHTKFRRVATEGEYQEVLESLFNLYAYLFFKYFEKYGFGVNGDILTSFSLLPPIIRHIVLEALYENDKTNVTVIDKLVLAKIKALGKENALLWVENNKKHLMNIKYKVDEKYANDLIEKLGSMAKIVLQQSPNNMYEICSEKIDKVGSLIDRSGPRYKDFETAKFFYENHGKVNGNTNEIIEFNDLMEFIYIGRRVKEVDIKKIPEDQLLLDKVVWVYNKQE
;
A
#
# COMPACT_ATOMS: atom_id res chain seq x y z
N MET A 1 21.51 17.38 -7.42
CA MET A 1 20.36 16.46 -7.42
C MET A 1 19.12 17.28 -7.11
N GLY A 2 18.11 17.27 -7.98
CA GLY A 2 16.86 17.99 -7.72
C GLY A 2 16.10 17.35 -6.56
N LYS A 3 15.53 18.18 -5.66
CA LYS A 3 14.62 17.67 -4.62
C LYS A 3 13.35 17.12 -5.27
N THR A 4 12.93 15.91 -4.90
CA THR A 4 11.62 15.40 -5.33
C THR A 4 10.49 16.09 -4.57
N LYS A 5 9.25 15.97 -5.06
CA LYS A 5 8.08 16.52 -4.35
C LYS A 5 7.83 15.88 -2.98
N TYR A 6 8.42 14.71 -2.71
CA TYR A 6 8.32 14.01 -1.42
C TYR A 6 9.57 14.21 -0.53
N ASN A 7 10.51 15.09 -0.93
CA ASN A 7 11.61 15.44 -0.03
C ASN A 7 11.06 15.98 1.30
N ASN A 8 11.55 15.45 2.41
CA ASN A 8 10.89 15.55 3.71
C ASN A 8 11.52 16.55 4.68
N ASP A 9 12.59 17.22 4.28
CA ASP A 9 13.38 18.09 5.18
C ASP A 9 12.54 19.22 5.81
N GLU A 10 11.60 19.77 5.05
CA GLU A 10 10.84 20.97 5.41
C GLU A 10 9.77 20.75 6.50
N TYR A 11 9.12 19.57 6.51
CA TYR A 11 8.00 19.27 7.42
C TYR A 11 8.31 18.15 8.42
N LYS A 12 9.53 17.66 8.45
CA LYS A 12 9.91 16.47 9.23
C LYS A 12 9.55 16.61 10.71
N ASP A 13 9.98 17.69 11.35
CA ASP A 13 9.77 17.88 12.78
C ASP A 13 8.29 18.06 13.13
N LEU A 14 7.55 18.77 12.27
CA LEU A 14 6.11 18.96 12.43
C LEU A 14 5.34 17.63 12.28
N ILE A 15 5.74 16.78 11.34
CA ILE A 15 5.14 15.45 11.16
C ILE A 15 5.44 14.57 12.38
N ILE A 16 6.66 14.62 12.92
CA ILE A 16 7.03 13.86 14.12
C ILE A 16 6.15 14.27 15.31
N GLU A 17 5.94 15.58 15.51
CA GLU A 17 5.04 16.10 16.54
C GLU A 17 3.60 15.58 16.36
N PHE A 18 3.05 15.73 15.14
CA PHE A 18 1.68 15.26 14.85
C PHE A 18 1.50 13.76 15.11
N PHE A 19 2.48 12.96 14.73
CA PHE A 19 2.43 11.51 14.95
C PHE A 19 2.61 11.13 16.41
N GLY A 20 3.38 11.90 17.18
CA GLY A 20 3.46 11.78 18.64
C GLY A 20 2.09 11.85 19.28
N ASP A 21 1.31 12.86 18.93
CA ASP A 21 -0.05 13.04 19.42
C ASP A 21 -1.02 11.98 18.86
N LEU A 22 -0.93 11.69 17.56
CA LEU A 22 -1.90 10.84 16.85
C LEU A 22 -1.83 9.39 17.31
N PHE A 23 -0.64 8.83 17.51
CA PHE A 23 -0.46 7.40 17.70
C PHE A 23 0.10 7.01 19.08
N TYR A 24 0.78 7.92 19.78
CA TYR A 24 1.59 7.56 20.94
C TYR A 24 1.24 8.34 22.22
N SER A 25 0.21 9.19 22.16
CA SER A 25 -0.29 9.91 23.31
C SER A 25 -1.78 9.61 23.58
N SER A 26 -2.22 9.88 24.79
CA SER A 26 -3.59 9.67 25.24
C SER A 26 -4.52 10.87 24.99
N VAL A 27 -4.22 11.71 24.01
CA VAL A 27 -5.08 12.85 23.64
C VAL A 27 -6.45 12.39 23.12
N SER A 28 -7.42 13.29 23.18
CA SER A 28 -8.79 13.01 22.74
C SER A 28 -8.86 12.63 21.26
N TYR A 29 -9.87 11.87 20.85
CA TYR A 29 -10.12 11.57 19.43
C TYR A 29 -10.31 12.84 18.59
N GLY A 30 -10.92 13.89 19.15
CA GLY A 30 -11.03 15.19 18.49
C GLY A 30 -9.67 15.82 18.15
N THR A 31 -8.73 15.77 19.09
CA THR A 31 -7.33 16.21 18.84
C THR A 31 -6.66 15.37 17.75
N LYS A 32 -6.82 14.05 17.81
CA LYS A 32 -6.28 13.15 16.79
C LYS A 32 -6.83 13.46 15.39
N ILE A 33 -8.13 13.68 15.25
CA ILE A 33 -8.77 14.06 13.99
C ILE A 33 -8.22 15.39 13.47
N GLN A 34 -8.01 16.37 14.34
CA GLN A 34 -7.38 17.65 13.94
C GLN A 34 -5.95 17.46 13.44
N LYS A 35 -5.15 16.60 14.09
CA LYS A 35 -3.78 16.29 13.64
C LYS A 35 -3.78 15.60 12.27
N ILE A 36 -4.70 14.66 12.01
CA ILE A 36 -4.86 14.05 10.68
C ILE A 36 -5.18 15.13 9.65
N ARG A 37 -6.08 16.06 9.94
CA ARG A 37 -6.42 17.15 9.03
C ARG A 37 -5.20 18.02 8.71
N GLN A 38 -4.44 18.46 9.71
CA GLN A 38 -3.23 19.24 9.52
C GLN A 38 -2.18 18.49 8.67
N TYR A 39 -2.00 17.20 8.96
CA TYR A 39 -1.10 16.35 8.17
C TYR A 39 -1.58 16.17 6.72
N THR A 40 -2.89 16.09 6.49
CA THR A 40 -3.47 16.04 5.15
C THR A 40 -3.12 17.29 4.34
N GLU A 41 -3.02 18.46 4.96
CA GLU A 41 -2.57 19.67 4.27
C GLU A 41 -1.10 19.55 3.80
N ILE A 42 -0.24 18.89 4.57
CA ILE A 42 1.14 18.57 4.14
C ILE A 42 1.12 17.62 2.93
N ILE A 43 0.29 16.57 2.95
CA ILE A 43 0.13 15.67 1.80
C ILE A 43 -0.30 16.43 0.54
N LEU A 44 -1.28 17.31 0.67
CA LEU A 44 -1.75 18.15 -0.44
C LEU A 44 -0.67 19.09 -0.98
N ARG A 45 0.15 19.69 -0.10
CA ARG A 45 1.29 20.52 -0.51
C ARG A 45 2.28 19.72 -1.35
N ARG A 46 2.56 18.48 -0.95
CA ARG A 46 3.43 17.58 -1.72
C ARG A 46 2.83 17.23 -3.08
N LEU A 47 1.55 16.85 -3.14
CA LEU A 47 0.87 16.56 -4.39
C LEU A 47 0.83 17.76 -5.34
N LEU A 48 0.58 18.95 -4.81
CA LEU A 48 0.47 20.18 -5.59
C LEU A 48 1.83 20.85 -5.85
N GLU A 49 2.91 20.38 -5.21
CA GLU A 49 4.25 20.97 -5.26
C GLU A 49 4.23 22.45 -4.79
N TYR A 50 3.51 22.68 -3.69
CA TYR A 50 3.34 24.00 -3.11
C TYR A 50 4.42 24.34 -2.10
N ALA A 51 4.97 25.56 -2.20
CA ALA A 51 5.80 26.13 -1.17
C ALA A 51 5.01 26.34 0.15
N CYS A 52 5.72 26.37 1.29
CA CYS A 52 5.13 26.46 2.63
C CYS A 52 4.27 27.71 2.84
N ASP A 53 4.64 28.82 2.25
CA ASP A 53 3.99 30.15 2.39
C ASP A 53 2.69 30.26 1.61
N ASN A 54 2.41 29.36 0.70
CA ASN A 54 1.14 29.40 -0.01
C ASN A 54 -0.02 28.97 0.89
N LYS A 55 -1.07 29.77 0.98
CA LYS A 55 -2.28 29.39 1.69
C LYS A 55 -2.89 28.15 1.06
N LEU A 56 -3.06 27.10 1.85
CA LEU A 56 -3.69 25.86 1.47
C LEU A 56 -4.66 25.44 2.56
N GLU A 57 -5.90 25.18 2.16
CA GLU A 57 -6.96 24.67 3.04
C GLU A 57 -7.68 23.51 2.36
N ILE A 58 -7.92 22.45 3.10
CA ILE A 58 -8.70 21.30 2.60
C ILE A 58 -10.12 21.77 2.29
N GLY A 59 -10.58 21.52 1.06
CA GLY A 59 -11.92 21.87 0.60
C GLY A 59 -12.08 23.33 0.16
N ASN A 60 -11.03 24.15 0.17
CA ASN A 60 -11.04 25.45 -0.48
C ASN A 60 -11.19 25.26 -2.01
N GLU A 61 -12.09 26.03 -2.62
CA GLU A 61 -12.38 25.93 -4.05
C GLU A 61 -11.13 26.09 -4.94
N ASN A 62 -10.21 26.98 -4.57
CA ASN A 62 -8.95 27.15 -5.30
C ASN A 62 -8.07 25.90 -5.19
N THR A 63 -8.02 25.25 -4.02
CA THR A 63 -7.27 24.01 -3.83
C THR A 63 -7.88 22.89 -4.69
N LEU A 64 -9.21 22.77 -4.71
CA LEU A 64 -9.91 21.78 -5.53
C LEU A 64 -9.68 22.02 -7.04
N LYS A 65 -9.79 23.26 -7.52
CA LYS A 65 -9.49 23.61 -8.91
C LYS A 65 -8.05 23.28 -9.32
N LYS A 66 -7.10 23.41 -8.40
CA LYS A 66 -5.68 23.07 -8.68
C LYS A 66 -5.47 21.57 -8.75
N LEU A 67 -6.13 20.79 -7.88
CA LEU A 67 -6.15 19.32 -7.98
C LEU A 67 -6.74 18.89 -9.32
N ASP A 68 -7.85 19.52 -9.75
CA ASP A 68 -8.48 19.24 -11.06
C ASP A 68 -7.55 19.54 -12.24
N LYS A 69 -6.83 20.67 -12.19
CA LYS A 69 -5.85 21.04 -13.22
C LYS A 69 -4.69 20.05 -13.33
N LYS A 70 -4.27 19.45 -12.21
CA LYS A 70 -3.21 18.41 -12.17
C LYS A 70 -3.75 16.99 -12.47
N GLY A 71 -5.05 16.86 -12.72
CA GLY A 71 -5.67 15.57 -13.02
C GLY A 71 -5.95 14.69 -11.81
N PHE A 72 -5.83 15.22 -10.59
CA PHE A 72 -6.10 14.47 -9.35
C PHE A 72 -7.59 14.43 -9.03
N LYS A 73 -8.35 13.57 -9.74
CA LYS A 73 -9.81 13.49 -9.71
C LYS A 73 -10.35 12.18 -9.13
N GLU A 74 -9.49 11.23 -8.86
CA GLU A 74 -9.87 9.89 -8.45
C GLU A 74 -10.66 9.90 -7.13
N PRO A 75 -11.72 9.09 -7.02
CA PRO A 75 -12.55 9.00 -5.81
C PRO A 75 -11.71 8.72 -4.56
N LEU A 76 -10.70 7.85 -4.65
CA LEU A 76 -9.80 7.51 -3.54
C LEU A 76 -9.21 8.75 -2.86
N LEU A 77 -8.82 9.76 -3.63
CA LEU A 77 -8.36 11.05 -3.10
C LEU A 77 -9.52 11.92 -2.61
N ARG A 78 -10.55 12.10 -3.47
CA ARG A 78 -11.59 13.10 -3.27
C ARG A 78 -12.47 12.78 -2.07
N ASP A 79 -12.93 11.53 -1.96
CA ASP A 79 -13.79 11.10 -0.86
C ASP A 79 -13.04 11.14 0.47
N SER A 80 -11.74 10.77 0.45
CA SER A 80 -10.90 10.85 1.64
C SER A 80 -10.68 12.29 2.12
N LEU A 81 -10.41 13.22 1.20
CA LEU A 81 -10.28 14.63 1.54
C LEU A 81 -11.57 15.22 2.09
N GLU A 82 -12.71 14.88 1.47
CA GLU A 82 -14.03 15.36 1.92
C GLU A 82 -14.39 14.82 3.31
N LYS A 83 -14.13 13.54 3.57
CA LYS A 83 -14.35 12.92 4.88
C LYS A 83 -13.51 13.60 5.97
N ILE A 84 -12.21 13.78 5.73
CA ILE A 84 -11.30 14.46 6.67
C ILE A 84 -11.73 15.91 6.89
N ARG A 85 -12.15 16.60 5.83
CA ARG A 85 -12.62 17.99 5.89
C ARG A 85 -13.86 18.13 6.74
N ILE A 86 -14.90 17.34 6.47
CA ILE A 86 -16.19 17.42 7.19
C ILE A 86 -15.96 17.13 8.67
N THR A 87 -15.40 15.97 8.98
CA THR A 87 -15.20 15.54 10.37
C THR A 87 -14.22 16.46 11.11
N GLY A 88 -13.17 16.96 10.45
CA GLY A 88 -12.21 17.92 11.03
C GLY A 88 -12.82 19.30 11.30
N ASN A 89 -13.67 19.82 10.40
CA ASN A 89 -14.36 21.10 10.60
C ASN A 89 -15.33 21.05 11.78
N GLU A 90 -16.06 19.97 11.94
CA GLU A 90 -16.96 19.76 13.07
C GLU A 90 -16.25 19.91 14.43
N ARG A 91 -14.93 19.59 14.48
CA ARG A 91 -14.11 19.63 15.70
C ARG A 91 -13.41 20.97 15.91
N THR A 92 -13.40 21.83 14.91
CA THR A 92 -12.77 23.17 15.01
C THR A 92 -13.72 24.24 15.55
N HIS A 93 -15.03 24.02 15.43
CA HIS A 93 -16.03 24.98 15.83
C HIS A 93 -16.81 24.53 17.08
N THR A 94 -16.92 25.41 18.09
CA THR A 94 -17.70 25.17 19.32
C THR A 94 -19.20 24.93 19.08
N LYS A 95 -19.66 25.04 17.84
CA LYS A 95 -21.00 24.73 17.37
C LYS A 95 -21.40 23.27 17.64
N PHE A 96 -20.44 22.36 17.61
CA PHE A 96 -20.66 20.94 17.90
C PHE A 96 -20.41 20.66 19.40
N ARG A 97 -21.45 20.29 20.11
CA ARG A 97 -21.45 20.12 21.57
C ARG A 97 -21.00 18.74 22.05
N ARG A 98 -20.80 17.79 21.13
CA ARG A 98 -20.38 16.42 21.48
C ARG A 98 -18.90 16.18 21.28
N VAL A 99 -18.31 15.31 22.08
CA VAL A 99 -16.94 14.83 21.89
C VAL A 99 -16.87 13.88 20.70
N ALA A 100 -15.68 13.80 20.07
CA ALA A 100 -15.43 12.85 18.99
C ALA A 100 -15.46 11.43 19.54
N THR A 101 -16.06 10.52 18.78
CA THR A 101 -16.09 9.09 19.08
C THR A 101 -14.89 8.37 18.46
N GLU A 102 -14.61 7.17 18.96
CA GLU A 102 -13.59 6.28 18.36
C GLU A 102 -13.93 5.94 16.91
N GLY A 103 -15.21 5.66 16.59
CA GLY A 103 -15.65 5.36 15.24
C GLY A 103 -15.33 6.48 14.25
N GLU A 104 -15.60 7.74 14.61
CA GLU A 104 -15.26 8.90 13.79
C GLU A 104 -13.74 9.03 13.58
N TYR A 105 -12.95 8.74 14.60
CA TYR A 105 -11.50 8.72 14.48
C TYR A 105 -11.04 7.61 13.53
N GLN A 106 -11.58 6.40 13.62
CA GLN A 106 -11.23 5.29 12.74
C GLN A 106 -11.57 5.60 11.26
N GLU A 107 -12.74 6.16 10.99
CA GLU A 107 -13.13 6.57 9.63
C GLU A 107 -12.16 7.63 9.03
N VAL A 108 -11.70 8.57 9.85
CA VAL A 108 -10.72 9.59 9.41
C VAL A 108 -9.34 9.00 9.25
N LEU A 109 -8.97 8.03 10.09
CA LEU A 109 -7.70 7.30 9.98
C LEU A 109 -7.67 6.42 8.72
N GLU A 110 -8.77 5.76 8.38
CA GLU A 110 -8.91 5.03 7.11
C GLU A 110 -8.76 5.97 5.90
N SER A 111 -9.36 7.17 5.98
CA SER A 111 -9.19 8.20 4.96
C SER A 111 -7.72 8.65 4.82
N LEU A 112 -6.97 8.73 5.91
CA LEU A 112 -5.52 8.98 5.86
C LEU A 112 -4.77 7.83 5.18
N PHE A 113 -5.14 6.57 5.44
CA PHE A 113 -4.53 5.42 4.77
C PHE A 113 -4.83 5.41 3.27
N ASN A 114 -6.04 5.81 2.88
CA ASN A 114 -6.40 6.03 1.48
C ASN A 114 -5.52 7.10 0.81
N LEU A 115 -5.22 8.19 1.51
CA LEU A 115 -4.31 9.21 0.98
C LEU A 115 -2.89 8.67 0.81
N TYR A 116 -2.36 7.88 1.73
CA TYR A 116 -1.08 7.19 1.55
C TYR A 116 -1.09 6.29 0.32
N ALA A 117 -2.12 5.46 0.22
CA ALA A 117 -2.28 4.58 -0.92
C ALA A 117 -2.38 5.37 -2.23
N TYR A 118 -3.05 6.51 -2.24
CA TYR A 118 -3.15 7.38 -3.40
C TYR A 118 -1.78 7.90 -3.88
N LEU A 119 -0.86 8.23 -2.96
CA LEU A 119 0.49 8.65 -3.34
C LEU A 119 1.24 7.53 -4.09
N PHE A 120 1.15 6.28 -3.60
CA PHE A 120 1.75 5.13 -4.28
C PHE A 120 1.02 4.77 -5.57
N PHE A 121 -0.30 4.89 -5.61
CA PHE A 121 -1.07 4.71 -6.83
C PHE A 121 -0.57 5.65 -7.93
N LYS A 122 -0.43 6.95 -7.66
CA LYS A 122 0.10 7.94 -8.62
C LYS A 122 1.56 7.68 -8.98
N TYR A 123 2.35 7.17 -8.06
CA TYR A 123 3.71 6.74 -8.34
C TYR A 123 3.74 5.58 -9.36
N PHE A 124 2.97 4.52 -9.13
CA PHE A 124 2.92 3.37 -10.04
C PHE A 124 2.19 3.65 -11.35
N GLU A 125 1.24 4.59 -11.38
CA GLU A 125 0.64 5.07 -12.62
C GLU A 125 1.69 5.76 -13.51
N LYS A 126 2.66 6.45 -12.91
CA LYS A 126 3.75 7.13 -13.62
C LYS A 126 4.86 6.17 -14.09
N TYR A 127 5.28 5.23 -13.26
CA TYR A 127 6.47 4.41 -13.50
C TYR A 127 6.15 2.95 -13.87
N GLY A 128 4.91 2.52 -13.73
CA GLY A 128 4.47 1.14 -13.93
C GLY A 128 4.65 0.27 -12.69
N PHE A 129 3.68 -0.60 -12.46
CA PHE A 129 3.75 -1.59 -11.39
C PHE A 129 4.42 -2.87 -11.90
N GLY A 130 5.42 -3.37 -11.18
CA GLY A 130 6.12 -4.61 -11.55
C GLY A 130 7.32 -4.42 -12.48
N VAL A 131 7.64 -3.21 -12.91
CA VAL A 131 8.77 -2.92 -13.79
C VAL A 131 10.11 -3.10 -13.08
N ASN A 132 10.19 -2.67 -11.81
CA ASN A 132 11.40 -2.74 -11.00
C ASN A 132 11.20 -3.68 -9.80
N GLY A 133 11.95 -4.80 -9.76
CA GLY A 133 11.84 -5.82 -8.73
C GLY A 133 12.26 -5.36 -7.33
N ASP A 134 13.28 -4.48 -7.24
CA ASP A 134 13.75 -3.97 -5.95
C ASP A 134 12.72 -3.01 -5.33
N ILE A 135 12.07 -2.20 -6.17
CA ILE A 135 10.94 -1.35 -5.75
C ILE A 135 9.77 -2.22 -5.26
N LEU A 136 9.43 -3.30 -5.97
CA LEU A 136 8.38 -4.21 -5.52
C LEU A 136 8.71 -4.88 -4.19
N THR A 137 9.97 -5.27 -3.99
CA THR A 137 10.45 -5.84 -2.74
C THR A 137 10.29 -4.84 -1.60
N SER A 138 10.76 -3.62 -1.79
CA SER A 138 10.63 -2.56 -0.79
C SER A 138 9.17 -2.14 -0.56
N PHE A 139 8.34 -2.05 -1.62
CA PHE A 139 6.89 -1.82 -1.50
C PHE A 139 6.20 -2.91 -0.66
N SER A 140 6.68 -4.15 -0.73
CA SER A 140 6.14 -5.25 0.07
C SER A 140 6.33 -5.06 1.58
N LEU A 141 7.20 -4.14 2.00
CA LEU A 141 7.45 -3.79 3.40
C LEU A 141 6.46 -2.74 3.96
N LEU A 142 5.58 -2.18 3.13
CA LEU A 142 4.45 -1.39 3.64
C LEU A 142 3.44 -2.27 4.40
N PRO A 143 2.70 -1.70 5.35
CA PRO A 143 1.59 -2.40 6.00
C PRO A 143 0.65 -3.04 4.99
N PRO A 144 0.14 -4.27 5.22
CA PRO A 144 -0.73 -4.96 4.28
C PRO A 144 -1.94 -4.15 3.83
N ILE A 145 -2.52 -3.35 4.73
CA ILE A 145 -3.68 -2.51 4.43
C ILE A 145 -3.36 -1.44 3.37
N ILE A 146 -2.20 -0.80 3.44
CA ILE A 146 -1.78 0.20 2.45
C ILE A 146 -1.57 -0.47 1.09
N ARG A 147 -0.88 -1.61 1.06
CA ARG A 147 -0.66 -2.37 -0.17
C ARG A 147 -1.97 -2.83 -0.81
N HIS A 148 -2.92 -3.29 0.01
CA HIS A 148 -4.24 -3.68 -0.46
C HIS A 148 -4.94 -2.53 -1.18
N ILE A 149 -5.03 -1.34 -0.57
CA ILE A 149 -5.70 -0.18 -1.16
C ILE A 149 -5.02 0.26 -2.47
N VAL A 150 -3.67 0.31 -2.50
CA VAL A 150 -2.91 0.64 -3.72
C VAL A 150 -3.21 -0.33 -4.85
N LEU A 151 -3.14 -1.63 -4.56
CA LEU A 151 -3.32 -2.68 -5.55
C LEU A 151 -4.77 -2.78 -6.03
N GLU A 152 -5.75 -2.50 -5.17
CA GLU A 152 -7.15 -2.37 -5.56
C GLU A 152 -7.34 -1.23 -6.57
N ALA A 153 -6.77 -0.06 -6.30
CA ALA A 153 -6.85 1.08 -7.20
C ALA A 153 -6.15 0.80 -8.55
N LEU A 154 -4.98 0.13 -8.53
CA LEU A 154 -4.29 -0.29 -9.75
C LEU A 154 -5.09 -1.34 -10.54
N TYR A 155 -5.74 -2.28 -9.85
CA TYR A 155 -6.61 -3.29 -10.46
C TYR A 155 -7.84 -2.65 -11.13
N GLU A 156 -8.47 -1.68 -10.48
CA GLU A 156 -9.61 -0.97 -11.09
C GLU A 156 -9.19 -0.17 -12.34
N ASN A 157 -7.95 0.29 -12.39
CA ASN A 157 -7.38 1.00 -13.55
C ASN A 157 -7.01 0.05 -14.70
N ASP A 158 -6.46 -1.14 -14.38
CA ASP A 158 -6.15 -2.21 -15.35
C ASP A 158 -6.44 -3.59 -14.75
N LYS A 159 -7.63 -4.09 -15.04
CA LYS A 159 -8.11 -5.40 -14.55
C LYS A 159 -7.41 -6.60 -15.19
N THR A 160 -6.56 -6.38 -16.17
CA THR A 160 -5.85 -7.47 -16.89
C THR A 160 -4.41 -7.65 -16.43
N ASN A 161 -3.89 -6.74 -15.61
CA ASN A 161 -2.51 -6.78 -15.15
C ASN A 161 -2.27 -7.95 -14.16
N VAL A 162 -1.65 -9.01 -14.67
CA VAL A 162 -1.37 -10.26 -13.93
C VAL A 162 -0.56 -10.00 -12.65
N THR A 163 0.46 -9.12 -12.72
CA THR A 163 1.30 -8.79 -11.57
C THR A 163 0.50 -8.08 -10.47
N VAL A 164 -0.38 -7.16 -10.86
CA VAL A 164 -1.27 -6.47 -9.91
C VAL A 164 -2.23 -7.48 -9.27
N ILE A 165 -2.88 -8.34 -10.06
CA ILE A 165 -3.84 -9.34 -9.55
C ILE A 165 -3.15 -10.26 -8.54
N ASP A 166 -1.97 -10.77 -8.87
CA ASP A 166 -1.20 -11.65 -8.01
C ASP A 166 -0.86 -11.01 -6.65
N LYS A 167 -0.36 -9.77 -6.68
CA LYS A 167 0.00 -9.05 -5.46
C LYS A 167 -1.23 -8.58 -4.68
N LEU A 168 -2.34 -8.27 -5.37
CA LEU A 168 -3.59 -7.88 -4.73
C LEU A 168 -4.17 -9.02 -3.88
N VAL A 169 -4.24 -10.23 -4.42
CA VAL A 169 -4.72 -11.39 -3.66
C VAL A 169 -3.86 -11.61 -2.42
N LEU A 170 -2.54 -11.54 -2.54
CA LEU A 170 -1.63 -11.66 -1.40
C LEU A 170 -1.85 -10.56 -0.35
N ALA A 171 -2.05 -9.31 -0.80
CA ALA A 171 -2.33 -8.20 0.09
C ALA A 171 -3.69 -8.36 0.79
N LYS A 172 -4.72 -8.83 0.08
CA LYS A 172 -6.04 -9.14 0.66
C LYS A 172 -5.97 -10.21 1.74
N ILE A 173 -5.27 -11.32 1.49
CA ILE A 173 -5.08 -12.37 2.51
C ILE A 173 -4.43 -11.78 3.77
N LYS A 174 -3.39 -10.98 3.61
CA LYS A 174 -2.63 -10.40 4.73
C LYS A 174 -3.37 -9.27 5.46
N ALA A 175 -4.17 -8.48 4.77
CA ALA A 175 -4.89 -7.33 5.33
C ALA A 175 -6.28 -7.69 5.87
N LEU A 176 -7.02 -8.52 5.13
CA LEU A 176 -8.44 -8.78 5.34
C LEU A 176 -8.75 -10.23 5.73
N GLY A 177 -7.77 -11.12 5.63
CA GLY A 177 -7.93 -12.54 5.91
C GLY A 177 -8.33 -13.39 4.69
N LYS A 178 -8.24 -14.72 4.88
CA LYS A 178 -8.48 -15.72 3.85
C LYS A 178 -9.90 -15.62 3.26
N GLU A 179 -10.92 -15.48 4.11
CA GLU A 179 -12.32 -15.45 3.68
C GLU A 179 -12.63 -14.29 2.73
N ASN A 180 -12.16 -13.08 3.05
CA ASN A 180 -12.36 -11.92 2.20
C ASN A 180 -11.61 -12.04 0.86
N ALA A 181 -10.44 -12.66 0.87
CA ALA A 181 -9.70 -12.93 -0.36
C ALA A 181 -10.43 -13.94 -1.24
N LEU A 182 -10.98 -15.04 -0.66
CA LEU A 182 -11.80 -16.01 -1.36
C LEU A 182 -13.05 -15.36 -1.97
N LEU A 183 -13.77 -14.56 -1.18
CA LEU A 183 -14.96 -13.85 -1.66
C LEU A 183 -14.64 -12.97 -2.87
N TRP A 184 -13.53 -12.24 -2.82
CA TRP A 184 -13.09 -11.42 -3.95
C TRP A 184 -12.78 -12.23 -5.20
N VAL A 185 -12.08 -13.37 -5.07
CA VAL A 185 -11.74 -14.25 -6.18
C VAL A 185 -13.01 -14.87 -6.79
N GLU A 186 -13.96 -15.32 -5.98
CA GLU A 186 -15.22 -15.87 -6.47
C GLU A 186 -16.08 -14.81 -7.19
N ASN A 187 -16.17 -13.60 -6.64
CA ASN A 187 -16.88 -12.48 -7.28
C ASN A 187 -16.26 -12.09 -8.63
N ASN A 188 -14.96 -12.29 -8.82
CA ASN A 188 -14.24 -11.99 -10.05
C ASN A 188 -13.96 -13.23 -10.92
N LYS A 189 -14.47 -14.40 -10.56
CA LYS A 189 -14.18 -15.71 -11.16
C LYS A 189 -14.22 -15.70 -12.68
N LYS A 190 -15.36 -15.26 -13.26
CA LYS A 190 -15.54 -15.23 -14.71
C LYS A 190 -14.48 -14.41 -15.42
N HIS A 191 -14.09 -13.28 -14.83
CA HIS A 191 -13.05 -12.41 -15.36
C HIS A 191 -11.67 -13.06 -15.23
N LEU A 192 -11.31 -13.55 -14.06
CA LEU A 192 -10.01 -14.17 -13.76
C LEU A 192 -9.76 -15.44 -14.59
N MET A 193 -10.79 -16.25 -14.86
CA MET A 193 -10.69 -17.43 -15.74
C MET A 193 -10.36 -17.06 -17.19
N ASN A 194 -10.74 -15.87 -17.65
CA ASN A 194 -10.44 -15.40 -19.00
C ASN A 194 -9.01 -14.87 -19.13
N ILE A 195 -8.34 -14.52 -18.04
CA ILE A 195 -6.94 -14.09 -18.03
C ILE A 195 -6.06 -15.33 -18.03
N LYS A 196 -5.53 -15.67 -19.23
CA LYS A 196 -4.67 -16.83 -19.40
C LYS A 196 -3.31 -16.59 -18.75
N TYR A 197 -2.81 -17.62 -18.12
CA TYR A 197 -1.47 -17.68 -17.57
C TYR A 197 -0.59 -18.62 -18.39
N LYS A 198 0.63 -18.18 -18.67
CA LYS A 198 1.66 -19.06 -19.23
C LYS A 198 2.83 -19.08 -18.27
N VAL A 199 3.34 -20.26 -17.99
CA VAL A 199 4.55 -20.41 -17.20
C VAL A 199 5.72 -19.76 -17.95
N ASP A 200 6.55 -19.00 -17.22
CA ASP A 200 7.76 -18.40 -17.77
C ASP A 200 8.67 -19.45 -18.39
N GLU A 201 9.15 -19.20 -19.61
CA GLU A 201 9.99 -20.17 -20.35
C GLU A 201 11.29 -20.48 -19.62
N LYS A 202 11.90 -19.49 -18.97
CA LYS A 202 13.10 -19.69 -18.17
C LYS A 202 12.82 -20.61 -17.00
N TYR A 203 11.71 -20.36 -16.26
CA TYR A 203 11.29 -21.22 -15.18
C TYR A 203 10.96 -22.64 -15.67
N ALA A 204 10.29 -22.78 -16.81
CA ALA A 204 10.00 -24.06 -17.41
C ALA A 204 11.29 -24.83 -17.76
N ASN A 205 12.27 -24.15 -18.33
CA ASN A 205 13.56 -24.73 -18.66
C ASN A 205 14.36 -25.12 -17.41
N ASP A 206 14.41 -24.25 -16.39
CA ASP A 206 15.04 -24.55 -15.10
C ASP A 206 14.38 -25.78 -14.42
N LEU A 207 13.07 -25.90 -14.55
CA LEU A 207 12.32 -27.03 -14.01
C LEU A 207 12.63 -28.34 -14.78
N ILE A 208 12.74 -28.26 -16.10
CA ILE A 208 13.12 -29.40 -16.96
C ILE A 208 14.56 -29.85 -16.63
N GLU A 209 15.48 -28.92 -16.45
CA GLU A 209 16.87 -29.22 -16.07
C GLU A 209 16.95 -29.93 -14.70
N LYS A 210 16.14 -29.48 -13.72
CA LYS A 210 16.13 -30.05 -12.37
C LYS A 210 15.38 -31.38 -12.21
N LEU A 211 14.28 -31.54 -12.92
CA LEU A 211 13.31 -32.66 -12.73
C LEU A 211 13.22 -33.59 -13.93
N GLY A 212 13.84 -33.31 -15.05
CA GLY A 212 13.81 -34.12 -16.27
C GLY A 212 12.37 -34.40 -16.73
N SER A 213 12.02 -35.64 -16.95
CA SER A 213 10.68 -36.06 -17.41
C SER A 213 9.54 -35.69 -16.45
N MET A 214 9.82 -35.56 -15.14
CA MET A 214 8.83 -35.15 -14.14
C MET A 214 8.38 -33.71 -14.32
N ALA A 215 9.22 -32.86 -14.94
CA ALA A 215 8.88 -31.46 -15.22
C ALA A 215 7.61 -31.35 -16.09
N LYS A 216 7.38 -32.26 -17.03
CA LYS A 216 6.19 -32.27 -17.88
C LYS A 216 4.90 -32.43 -17.06
N ILE A 217 4.92 -33.30 -16.06
CA ILE A 217 3.77 -33.52 -15.17
C ILE A 217 3.50 -32.26 -14.35
N VAL A 218 4.54 -31.66 -13.77
CA VAL A 218 4.41 -30.43 -12.99
C VAL A 218 3.87 -29.28 -13.85
N LEU A 219 4.39 -29.12 -15.07
CA LEU A 219 3.94 -28.05 -15.97
C LEU A 219 2.50 -28.29 -16.47
N GLN A 220 2.08 -29.54 -16.67
CA GLN A 220 0.68 -29.88 -17.02
C GLN A 220 -0.30 -29.63 -15.89
N GLN A 221 0.16 -29.72 -14.64
CA GLN A 221 -0.65 -29.44 -13.45
C GLN A 221 -0.57 -27.98 -13.02
N SER A 222 0.23 -27.15 -13.71
CA SER A 222 0.32 -25.72 -13.41
C SER A 222 -0.98 -25.00 -13.74
N PRO A 223 -1.36 -24.00 -12.96
CA PRO A 223 -2.55 -23.20 -13.22
C PRO A 223 -2.55 -22.60 -14.64
N ASN A 224 -3.73 -22.62 -15.27
CA ASN A 224 -3.88 -22.12 -16.65
C ASN A 224 -4.43 -20.69 -16.73
N ASN A 225 -4.92 -20.14 -15.61
CA ASN A 225 -5.56 -18.84 -15.55
C ASN A 225 -5.40 -18.21 -14.18
N MET A 226 -5.71 -16.92 -14.08
CA MET A 226 -5.53 -16.19 -12.84
C MET A 226 -6.48 -16.62 -11.72
N TYR A 227 -7.64 -17.19 -12.02
CA TYR A 227 -8.52 -17.74 -10.98
C TYR A 227 -7.86 -18.90 -10.24
N GLU A 228 -7.28 -19.85 -10.96
CA GLU A 228 -6.57 -21.00 -10.37
C GLU A 228 -5.35 -20.55 -9.55
N ILE A 229 -4.55 -19.61 -10.08
CA ILE A 229 -3.38 -19.04 -9.38
C ILE A 229 -3.80 -18.37 -8.07
N CYS A 230 -4.84 -17.54 -8.11
CA CYS A 230 -5.33 -16.82 -6.94
C CYS A 230 -5.87 -17.80 -5.89
N SER A 231 -6.62 -18.83 -6.31
CA SER A 231 -7.17 -19.84 -5.42
C SER A 231 -6.08 -20.64 -4.73
N GLU A 232 -5.09 -21.15 -5.49
CA GLU A 232 -3.94 -21.86 -4.89
C GLU A 232 -3.15 -20.98 -3.92
N LYS A 233 -2.95 -19.71 -4.26
CA LYS A 233 -2.26 -18.77 -3.38
C LYS A 233 -3.01 -18.55 -2.08
N ILE A 234 -4.34 -18.42 -2.14
CA ILE A 234 -5.17 -18.26 -0.95
C ILE A 234 -5.07 -19.51 -0.06
N ASP A 235 -5.10 -20.70 -0.65
CA ASP A 235 -4.99 -21.93 0.14
C ASP A 235 -3.62 -22.09 0.79
N LYS A 236 -2.55 -21.84 0.05
CA LYS A 236 -1.18 -21.97 0.57
C LYS A 236 -0.85 -20.88 1.61
N VAL A 237 -1.01 -19.62 1.23
CA VAL A 237 -0.65 -18.48 2.08
C VAL A 237 -1.65 -18.29 3.22
N GLY A 238 -2.94 -18.44 2.95
CA GLY A 238 -3.99 -18.35 3.98
C GLY A 238 -3.77 -19.39 5.08
N SER A 239 -3.50 -20.62 4.74
CA SER A 239 -3.22 -21.69 5.72
C SER A 239 -1.95 -21.44 6.54
N LEU A 240 -0.92 -20.81 5.95
CA LEU A 240 0.27 -20.39 6.69
C LEU A 240 -0.05 -19.26 7.67
N ILE A 241 -0.82 -18.25 7.25
CA ILE A 241 -1.24 -17.13 8.11
C ILE A 241 -2.15 -17.60 9.23
N ASP A 242 -3.08 -18.52 8.97
CA ASP A 242 -3.97 -19.07 9.99
C ASP A 242 -3.18 -19.81 11.08
N ARG A 243 -2.10 -20.49 10.72
CA ARG A 243 -1.24 -21.25 11.62
C ARG A 243 -0.24 -20.37 12.39
N SER A 244 0.43 -19.45 11.74
CA SER A 244 1.59 -18.73 12.27
C SER A 244 1.34 -17.23 12.47
N GLY A 245 0.18 -16.71 12.03
CA GLY A 245 -0.08 -15.28 11.94
C GLY A 245 0.71 -14.59 10.82
N PRO A 246 0.35 -13.36 10.49
CA PRO A 246 1.11 -12.55 9.53
C PRO A 246 2.41 -12.04 10.18
N ARG A 247 3.46 -11.88 9.35
CA ARG A 247 4.76 -11.38 9.80
C ARG A 247 4.67 -10.00 10.46
N TYR A 248 3.80 -9.13 9.96
CA TYR A 248 3.46 -7.82 10.56
C TYR A 248 2.12 -7.33 10.04
N LYS A 249 1.45 -6.51 10.86
CA LYS A 249 0.18 -5.84 10.52
C LYS A 249 0.27 -4.33 10.69
N ASP A 250 1.01 -3.86 11.69
CA ASP A 250 1.14 -2.45 12.08
C ASP A 250 2.30 -1.74 11.35
N PHE A 251 2.26 -0.42 11.39
CA PHE A 251 3.28 0.44 10.78
C PHE A 251 4.63 0.35 11.49
N GLU A 252 4.61 0.16 12.80
CA GLU A 252 5.80 0.16 13.65
C GLU A 252 6.67 -1.06 13.37
N THR A 253 6.04 -2.23 13.23
CA THR A 253 6.74 -3.46 12.85
C THR A 253 7.14 -3.43 11.38
N ALA A 254 6.29 -2.93 10.49
CA ALA A 254 6.62 -2.77 9.08
C ALA A 254 7.84 -1.84 8.89
N LYS A 255 7.91 -0.75 9.67
CA LYS A 255 9.05 0.17 9.67
C LYS A 255 10.36 -0.52 10.08
N PHE A 256 10.32 -1.39 11.09
CA PHE A 256 11.50 -2.19 11.49
C PHE A 256 12.05 -3.00 10.31
N PHE A 257 11.19 -3.70 9.56
CA PHE A 257 11.62 -4.45 8.39
C PHE A 257 12.12 -3.56 7.26
N TYR A 258 11.50 -2.40 7.05
CA TYR A 258 11.96 -1.43 6.04
C TYR A 258 13.34 -0.87 6.39
N GLU A 259 13.60 -0.48 7.64
CA GLU A 259 14.90 0.05 8.06
C GLU A 259 16.01 -1.03 7.98
N ASN A 260 15.70 -2.29 8.28
CA ASN A 260 16.64 -3.39 8.13
C ASN A 260 16.91 -3.75 6.67
N HIS A 261 15.92 -3.60 5.77
CA HIS A 261 16.10 -3.80 4.33
C HIS A 261 16.91 -2.68 3.69
N GLY A 262 16.71 -1.46 4.17
CA GLY A 262 17.32 -0.24 3.63
C GLY A 262 16.57 0.31 2.40
N LYS A 263 17.09 1.41 1.89
CA LYS A 263 16.57 2.06 0.68
C LYS A 263 16.89 1.23 -0.56
N VAL A 264 16.06 1.37 -1.59
CA VAL A 264 16.36 0.82 -2.91
C VAL A 264 17.59 1.52 -3.47
N ASN A 265 18.57 0.73 -3.92
CA ASN A 265 19.82 1.24 -4.46
C ASN A 265 19.63 1.80 -5.87
N GLY A 266 20.21 2.97 -6.14
CA GLY A 266 20.20 3.63 -7.44
C GLY A 266 19.94 5.13 -7.33
N ASN A 267 20.11 5.81 -8.47
CA ASN A 267 20.00 7.27 -8.56
C ASN A 267 19.07 7.73 -9.70
N THR A 268 18.23 6.84 -10.20
CA THR A 268 17.21 7.22 -11.19
C THR A 268 16.10 8.03 -10.49
N ASN A 269 15.40 8.88 -11.22
CA ASN A 269 14.28 9.66 -10.68
C ASN A 269 13.20 8.74 -10.08
N GLU A 270 12.96 7.58 -10.65
CA GLU A 270 12.05 6.55 -10.17
C GLU A 270 12.45 6.10 -8.75
N ILE A 271 13.70 5.67 -8.57
CA ILE A 271 14.20 5.16 -7.28
C ILE A 271 14.22 6.25 -6.22
N ILE A 272 14.68 7.46 -6.58
CA ILE A 272 14.72 8.58 -5.64
C ILE A 272 13.29 8.94 -5.17
N GLU A 273 12.34 9.07 -6.10
CA GLU A 273 10.95 9.42 -5.77
C GLU A 273 10.29 8.32 -4.91
N PHE A 274 10.58 7.03 -5.20
CA PHE A 274 10.09 5.91 -4.40
C PHE A 274 10.66 5.92 -2.97
N ASN A 275 11.97 6.09 -2.83
CA ASN A 275 12.62 6.13 -1.52
C ASN A 275 12.10 7.31 -0.67
N ASP A 276 11.98 8.49 -1.27
CA ASP A 276 11.43 9.67 -0.58
C ASP A 276 9.97 9.43 -0.15
N LEU A 277 9.18 8.75 -0.97
CA LEU A 277 7.80 8.40 -0.64
C LEU A 277 7.72 7.38 0.50
N MET A 278 8.57 6.34 0.48
CA MET A 278 8.65 5.38 1.58
C MET A 278 9.06 6.06 2.90
N GLU A 279 10.05 6.96 2.85
CA GLU A 279 10.46 7.74 4.03
C GLU A 279 9.32 8.62 4.53
N PHE A 280 8.59 9.29 3.63
CA PHE A 280 7.46 10.14 3.99
C PHE A 280 6.40 9.39 4.78
N ILE A 281 6.08 8.15 4.38
CA ILE A 281 5.08 7.32 5.07
C ILE A 281 5.55 6.90 6.47
N TYR A 282 6.86 6.76 6.68
CA TYR A 282 7.44 6.30 7.94
C TYR A 282 7.93 7.43 8.86
N ILE A 283 7.91 8.70 8.41
CA ILE A 283 8.24 9.85 9.29
C ILE A 283 7.32 9.82 10.52
N GLY A 284 7.89 10.04 11.69
CA GLY A 284 7.17 10.11 12.97
C GLY A 284 6.65 8.78 13.51
N ARG A 285 6.69 7.68 12.74
CA ARG A 285 6.39 6.34 13.25
C ARG A 285 7.54 5.83 14.13
N ARG A 286 7.19 5.23 15.28
CA ARG A 286 8.16 4.51 16.11
C ARG A 286 8.54 3.21 15.44
N VAL A 287 9.67 2.64 15.85
CA VAL A 287 10.10 1.30 15.43
C VAL A 287 9.72 0.32 16.53
N LYS A 288 9.03 -0.76 16.15
CA LYS A 288 8.79 -1.90 17.02
C LYS A 288 9.72 -3.01 16.59
N GLU A 289 10.82 -3.19 17.36
CA GLU A 289 11.82 -4.21 17.09
C GLU A 289 11.23 -5.62 17.16
N VAL A 290 11.71 -6.46 16.26
CA VAL A 290 11.36 -7.89 16.21
C VAL A 290 12.66 -8.67 16.22
N ASP A 291 12.74 -9.68 17.10
CA ASP A 291 13.83 -10.64 17.04
C ASP A 291 13.66 -11.56 15.84
N ILE A 292 14.33 -11.20 14.74
CA ILE A 292 14.25 -11.93 13.45
C ILE A 292 14.58 -13.43 13.64
N LYS A 293 15.45 -13.79 14.59
CA LYS A 293 15.82 -15.18 14.87
C LYS A 293 14.68 -15.99 15.48
N LYS A 294 13.68 -15.31 16.06
CA LYS A 294 12.49 -15.92 16.65
C LYS A 294 11.28 -15.94 15.71
N ILE A 295 11.43 -15.40 14.50
CA ILE A 295 10.33 -15.46 13.50
C ILE A 295 10.15 -16.94 13.11
N PRO A 296 8.95 -17.50 13.25
CA PRO A 296 8.67 -18.86 12.83
C PRO A 296 9.04 -19.07 11.35
N GLU A 297 9.58 -20.25 11.03
CA GLU A 297 9.97 -20.58 9.65
C GLU A 297 8.81 -20.44 8.68
N ASP A 298 7.61 -20.80 9.09
CA ASP A 298 6.38 -20.65 8.33
C ASP A 298 6.12 -19.19 7.92
N GLN A 299 6.38 -18.22 8.82
CA GLN A 299 6.24 -16.80 8.48
C GLN A 299 7.31 -16.34 7.47
N LEU A 300 8.51 -16.90 7.51
CA LEU A 300 9.56 -16.63 6.53
C LEU A 300 9.20 -17.20 5.15
N LEU A 301 8.47 -18.33 5.11
CA LEU A 301 7.98 -18.92 3.86
C LEU A 301 6.93 -18.04 3.16
N LEU A 302 6.14 -17.23 3.89
CA LEU A 302 5.18 -16.30 3.30
C LEU A 302 5.82 -15.32 2.31
N ASP A 303 7.08 -14.96 2.53
CA ASP A 303 7.81 -14.05 1.65
C ASP A 303 8.48 -14.79 0.48
N LYS A 304 8.61 -16.11 0.55
CA LYS A 304 9.24 -16.97 -0.45
C LYS A 304 8.24 -17.58 -1.45
N VAL A 305 6.94 -17.46 -1.21
CA VAL A 305 5.91 -17.91 -2.15
C VAL A 305 5.89 -16.92 -3.33
N VAL A 306 6.76 -17.17 -4.29
CA VAL A 306 6.89 -16.37 -5.51
C VAL A 306 6.28 -17.17 -6.65
N TRP A 307 5.33 -16.56 -7.36
CA TRP A 307 4.88 -17.04 -8.66
C TRP A 307 5.65 -16.30 -9.74
N VAL A 308 6.20 -17.04 -10.67
CA VAL A 308 6.96 -16.46 -11.80
C VAL A 308 5.99 -16.25 -12.96
N TYR A 309 5.85 -15.03 -13.40
CA TYR A 309 4.96 -14.66 -14.49
C TYR A 309 5.75 -14.22 -15.70
N ASN A 310 5.29 -14.57 -16.91
CA ASN A 310 5.72 -13.90 -18.11
C ASN A 310 5.06 -12.52 -18.22
N LYS A 311 5.83 -11.49 -18.46
CA LYS A 311 5.30 -10.24 -18.99
C LYS A 311 4.67 -10.57 -20.35
N GLN A 312 3.38 -10.31 -20.51
CA GLN A 312 2.80 -10.20 -21.85
C GLN A 312 3.45 -8.97 -22.50
N GLU A 313 4.16 -9.19 -23.63
CA GLU A 313 4.59 -8.13 -24.51
C GLU A 313 3.39 -7.44 -25.17
#